data_5520449678ab261902f84210cf53e7fc
#
_entry.id   5520449678ab261902f84210cf53e7fc
#
_cell.length_a   1.000
_cell.length_b   1.000
_cell.length_c   1.000
_cell.angle_alpha   90.00
_cell.angle_beta   90.00
_cell.angle_gamma   90.00
#
_symmetry.space_group_name_H-M   'P 1'
#
loop_
_entity.id
_entity.type
_entity.pdbx_description
1 polymer ?
#
loop_
_entity_poly.entity_id
_entity_poly.type
_entity_poly.pdbx_seq_one_letter_code
_entity_poly.pdbx_strand_id
1 'polypeptide(L)'
;MGLFVKVGTTQELEALEAGKLVEAPGQRIAIFNLGGKYWAIEDTCSHRGGPLSDGMLAEDEVICPWHGSRFNLKTGAVLTPPAQRNVKSFPVRIVGHNVEVEIE
;
A
#
# COMPACT_ATOMS: atom_id res chain seq x y z
N MET A 1 -15.36 -11.53 -7.55
CA MET A 1 -14.92 -10.48 -8.47
C MET A 1 -14.79 -9.18 -7.74
N GLY A 2 -13.68 -8.51 -7.92
CA GLY A 2 -13.45 -7.24 -7.29
C GLY A 2 -13.98 -6.07 -8.09
N LEU A 3 -14.04 -4.95 -7.44
CA LEU A 3 -14.38 -3.67 -8.04
C LEU A 3 -13.12 -2.84 -8.11
N PHE A 4 -12.78 -2.30 -9.29
CA PHE A 4 -11.67 -1.38 -9.42
C PHE A 4 -12.13 0.03 -9.07
N VAL A 5 -11.37 0.69 -8.18
CA VAL A 5 -11.62 2.08 -7.80
C VAL A 5 -10.40 2.91 -8.12
N LYS A 6 -10.63 4.13 -8.60
CA LYS A 6 -9.55 5.07 -8.88
C LYS A 6 -8.97 5.57 -7.56
N VAL A 7 -7.63 5.50 -7.45
CA VAL A 7 -6.92 5.97 -6.25
C VAL A 7 -6.06 7.20 -6.53
N GLY A 8 -5.90 7.57 -7.79
CA GLY A 8 -5.15 8.75 -8.19
C GLY A 8 -4.80 8.68 -9.66
N THR A 9 -3.94 9.58 -10.09
CA THR A 9 -3.40 9.58 -11.44
C THR A 9 -1.91 9.26 -11.39
N THR A 10 -1.36 8.80 -12.51
CA THR A 10 0.08 8.53 -12.58
C THR A 10 0.89 9.77 -12.26
N GLN A 11 0.40 10.95 -12.68
CA GLN A 11 1.07 12.22 -12.42
C GLN A 11 1.08 12.55 -10.93
N GLU A 12 -0.03 12.37 -10.23
CA GLU A 12 -0.12 12.62 -8.80
C GLU A 12 0.79 11.68 -8.00
N LEU A 13 0.80 10.39 -8.39
CA LEU A 13 1.54 9.37 -7.64
C LEU A 13 3.03 9.38 -7.94
N GLU A 14 3.43 9.89 -9.10
CA GLU A 14 4.84 10.06 -9.45
C GLU A 14 5.58 10.98 -8.47
N ALA A 15 4.88 11.97 -7.95
CA ALA A 15 5.47 12.95 -7.05
C ALA A 15 5.59 12.45 -5.61
N LEU A 16 5.08 11.26 -5.30
CA LEU A 16 5.10 10.75 -3.93
C LEU A 16 6.47 10.16 -3.59
N GLU A 17 7.01 10.56 -2.45
CA GLU A 17 8.23 9.99 -1.89
C GLU A 17 7.91 8.88 -0.90
N ALA A 18 6.66 8.79 -0.47
CA ALA A 18 6.17 7.80 0.49
C ALA A 18 4.82 7.28 0.01
N GLY A 19 4.16 6.49 0.82
CA GLY A 19 2.84 5.99 0.50
C GLY A 19 1.77 7.07 0.57
N LYS A 20 0.65 6.78 -0.04
CA LYS A 20 -0.55 7.63 0.03
C LYS A 20 -1.69 6.80 0.58
N LEU A 21 -2.38 7.33 1.59
CA LEU A 21 -3.58 6.71 2.12
C LEU A 21 -4.76 6.99 1.19
N VAL A 22 -5.46 5.94 0.84
CA VAL A 22 -6.71 6.03 0.09
C VAL A 22 -7.78 5.31 0.87
N GLU A 23 -8.89 5.99 1.14
CA GLU A 23 -10.02 5.37 1.80
C GLU A 23 -11.04 4.97 0.74
N ALA A 24 -11.29 3.67 0.64
CA ALA A 24 -12.31 3.09 -0.20
C ALA A 24 -13.39 2.51 0.70
N PRO A 25 -14.58 2.20 0.17
CA PRO A 25 -15.64 1.62 0.99
C PRO A 25 -15.17 0.36 1.72
N GLY A 26 -15.15 0.43 3.06
CA GLY A 26 -14.72 -0.68 3.91
C GLY A 26 -13.25 -1.00 3.91
N GLN A 27 -12.41 -0.17 3.28
CA GLN A 27 -10.98 -0.45 3.14
C GLN A 27 -10.15 0.82 3.38
N ARG A 28 -9.01 0.67 4.04
CA ARG A 28 -7.96 1.69 4.10
C ARG A 28 -6.77 1.12 3.34
N ILE A 29 -6.37 1.79 2.29
CA ILE A 29 -5.36 1.28 1.35
C ILE A 29 -4.17 2.23 1.33
N ALA A 30 -2.97 1.66 1.41
CA ALA A 30 -1.73 2.40 1.18
C ALA A 30 -1.25 2.10 -0.22
N ILE A 31 -1.08 3.13 -1.05
CA ILE A 31 -0.55 2.99 -2.41
C ILE A 31 0.86 3.55 -2.44
N PHE A 32 1.77 2.83 -3.10
CA PHE A 32 3.18 3.20 -3.19
C PHE A 32 3.65 3.16 -4.63
N ASN A 33 4.54 4.08 -4.97
CA ASN A 33 5.23 4.11 -6.26
C ASN A 33 6.66 3.64 -6.06
N LEU A 34 7.02 2.54 -6.72
CA LEU A 34 8.39 2.00 -6.72
C LEU A 34 8.92 2.01 -8.15
N GLY A 35 9.66 3.07 -8.49
CA GLY A 35 10.30 3.16 -9.80
C GLY A 35 9.33 3.13 -10.96
N GLY A 36 8.14 3.68 -10.80
CA GLY A 36 7.13 3.73 -11.84
C GLY A 36 6.11 2.60 -11.80
N LYS A 37 6.28 1.66 -10.87
CA LYS A 37 5.27 0.61 -10.61
C LYS A 37 4.54 0.91 -9.32
N TYR A 38 3.25 0.65 -9.32
CA TYR A 38 2.38 0.97 -8.19
C TYR A 38 1.96 -0.30 -7.46
N TRP A 39 2.04 -0.26 -6.14
CA TRP A 39 1.69 -1.39 -5.27
C TRP A 39 0.74 -0.89 -4.20
N ALA A 40 -0.25 -1.71 -3.88
CA ALA A 40 -1.27 -1.35 -2.89
C ALA A 40 -1.39 -2.46 -1.85
N ILE A 41 -1.35 -2.07 -0.58
CA ILE A 41 -1.54 -2.97 0.55
C ILE A 41 -2.51 -2.32 1.53
N GLU A 42 -3.01 -3.10 2.49
CA GLU A 42 -3.77 -2.51 3.60
C GLU A 42 -2.90 -1.46 4.30
N ASP A 43 -3.51 -0.33 4.61
CA ASP A 43 -2.78 0.73 5.33
C ASP A 43 -2.50 0.36 6.79
N THR A 44 -3.33 -0.48 7.37
CA THR A 44 -3.29 -0.79 8.79
C THR A 44 -2.30 -1.91 9.08
N CYS A 45 -1.24 -1.60 9.83
CA CYS A 45 -0.27 -2.59 10.28
C CYS A 45 -0.98 -3.68 11.10
N SER A 46 -0.67 -4.94 10.82
CA SER A 46 -1.33 -6.07 11.47
C SER A 46 -0.98 -6.20 12.96
N HIS A 47 0.04 -5.49 13.43
CA HIS A 47 0.42 -5.53 14.86
C HIS A 47 -0.48 -4.62 15.69
N ARG A 48 -0.40 -3.29 15.47
CA ARG A 48 -1.10 -2.31 16.30
C ARG A 48 -1.87 -1.26 15.50
N GLY A 49 -2.04 -1.50 14.21
CA GLY A 49 -2.81 -0.61 13.37
C GLY A 49 -2.10 0.65 12.91
N GLY A 50 -0.78 0.70 12.99
CA GLY A 50 -0.01 1.85 12.50
C GLY A 50 -0.23 2.09 11.02
N PRO A 51 -0.20 3.37 10.56
CA PRO A 51 -0.47 3.69 9.16
C PRO A 51 0.73 3.38 8.28
N LEU A 52 0.64 2.31 7.49
CA LEU A 52 1.74 1.91 6.61
C LEU A 52 2.01 2.95 5.52
N SER A 53 1.00 3.76 5.15
CA SER A 53 1.20 4.86 4.19
C SER A 53 2.18 5.93 4.69
N ASP A 54 2.37 6.03 6.00
CA ASP A 54 3.35 6.93 6.61
C ASP A 54 4.69 6.24 6.86
N GLY A 55 4.82 4.97 6.50
CA GLY A 55 6.03 4.20 6.72
C GLY A 55 7.16 4.57 5.78
N MET A 56 8.37 4.22 6.16
CA MET A 56 9.55 4.42 5.32
C MET A 56 9.67 3.27 4.33
N LEU A 57 10.03 3.61 3.10
CA LEU A 57 10.31 2.60 2.08
C LEU A 57 11.78 2.20 2.13
N ALA A 58 12.04 0.90 2.03
CA ALA A 58 13.37 0.34 1.92
C ALA A 58 13.30 -0.75 0.85
N GLU A 59 13.75 -0.43 -0.36
CA GLU A 59 13.63 -1.29 -1.53
C GLU A 59 12.15 -1.60 -1.81
N ASP A 60 11.73 -2.86 -1.74
CA ASP A 60 10.33 -3.26 -1.96
C ASP A 60 9.59 -3.54 -0.65
N GLU A 61 10.07 -2.95 0.44
CA GLU A 61 9.49 -3.12 1.78
C GLU A 61 9.04 -1.79 2.34
N VAL A 62 8.02 -1.83 3.18
CA VAL A 62 7.61 -0.68 3.97
C VAL A 62 7.82 -1.01 5.45
N ILE A 63 8.30 -0.02 6.20
CA ILE A 63 8.58 -0.14 7.63
C ILE A 63 7.48 0.59 8.38
N CYS A 64 6.74 -0.15 9.23
CA CYS A 64 5.68 0.45 10.03
C CYS A 64 6.25 1.55 10.93
N PRO A 65 5.66 2.76 10.93
CA PRO A 65 6.22 3.86 11.70
C PRO A 65 6.08 3.70 13.21
N TRP A 66 5.23 2.79 13.68
CA TRP A 66 5.00 2.66 15.12
C TRP A 66 6.00 1.73 15.81
N HIS A 67 6.26 0.55 15.25
CA HIS A 67 7.10 -0.45 15.93
C HIS A 67 8.13 -1.11 15.02
N GLY A 68 8.26 -0.64 13.78
CA GLY A 68 9.33 -1.08 12.90
C GLY A 68 9.11 -2.41 12.18
N SER A 69 7.91 -2.99 12.23
CA SER A 69 7.62 -4.19 11.44
C SER A 69 7.76 -3.89 9.96
N ARG A 70 8.27 -4.85 9.19
CA ARG A 70 8.46 -4.69 7.76
C ARG A 70 7.50 -5.58 6.99
N PHE A 71 6.99 -5.05 5.90
CA PHE A 71 6.06 -5.76 5.02
C PHE A 71 6.52 -5.63 3.58
N ASN A 72 6.38 -6.72 2.82
CA ASN A 72 6.68 -6.70 1.40
C ASN A 72 5.54 -5.97 0.67
N LEU A 73 5.86 -4.97 -0.14
CA LEU A 73 4.86 -4.17 -0.84
C LEU A 73 4.13 -4.93 -1.94
N LYS A 74 4.76 -5.95 -2.52
CA LYS A 74 4.16 -6.69 -3.62
C LYS A 74 3.15 -7.73 -3.16
N THR A 75 3.36 -8.29 -1.97
CA THR A 75 2.55 -9.40 -1.48
C THR A 75 1.82 -9.11 -0.19
N GLY A 76 2.24 -8.09 0.57
CA GLY A 76 1.74 -7.83 1.91
C GLY A 76 2.33 -8.75 2.97
N ALA A 77 3.30 -9.58 2.62
CA ALA A 77 3.88 -10.53 3.55
C ALA A 77 4.62 -9.83 4.67
N VAL A 78 4.37 -10.24 5.92
CA VAL A 78 5.12 -9.76 7.07
C VAL A 78 6.53 -10.34 7.03
N LEU A 79 7.54 -9.48 7.22
CA LEU A 79 8.93 -9.87 7.11
C LEU A 79 9.66 -9.84 8.46
N THR A 80 9.27 -8.93 9.35
CA THR A 80 9.91 -8.82 10.66
C THR A 80 8.88 -8.55 11.75
N PRO A 81 9.14 -9.02 12.99
CA PRO A 81 8.28 -8.71 14.13
C PRO A 81 8.33 -7.20 14.45
N PRO A 82 7.42 -6.67 15.31
CA PRO A 82 6.48 -7.44 16.12
C PRO A 82 5.20 -7.90 15.41
N ALA A 83 4.93 -7.46 14.18
CA ALA A 83 3.77 -7.96 13.47
C ALA A 83 3.93 -9.45 13.14
N GLN A 84 2.84 -10.20 13.26
CA GLN A 84 2.84 -11.65 13.07
C GLN A 84 1.95 -12.11 11.94
N ARG A 85 1.18 -11.20 11.34
CA ARG A 85 0.28 -11.53 10.25
C ARG A 85 0.56 -10.65 9.04
N ASN A 86 0.34 -11.23 7.87
CA ASN A 86 0.43 -10.48 6.62
C ASN A 86 -0.69 -9.44 6.57
N VAL A 87 -0.47 -8.37 5.81
CA VAL A 87 -1.54 -7.47 5.39
C VAL A 87 -1.99 -7.87 4.00
N LYS A 88 -3.20 -7.46 3.60
CA LYS A 88 -3.69 -7.75 2.25
C LYS A 88 -2.93 -6.93 1.23
N SER A 89 -2.71 -7.52 0.06
CA SER A 89 -2.28 -6.78 -1.12
C SER A 89 -3.46 -6.70 -2.08
N PHE A 90 -3.49 -5.63 -2.88
CA PHE A 90 -4.58 -5.39 -3.83
C PHE A 90 -4.01 -5.26 -5.23
N PRO A 91 -4.64 -5.88 -6.25
CA PRO A 91 -4.20 -5.69 -7.63
C PRO A 91 -4.32 -4.23 -8.05
N VAL A 92 -3.34 -3.76 -8.81
CA VAL A 92 -3.31 -2.39 -9.31
C VAL A 92 -3.27 -2.44 -10.83
N ARG A 93 -4.02 -1.56 -11.48
CA ARG A 93 -3.96 -1.40 -12.94
C ARG A 93 -3.92 0.08 -13.29
N ILE A 94 -3.39 0.36 -14.47
CA ILE A 94 -3.37 1.72 -15.01
C ILE A 94 -4.28 1.75 -16.23
N VAL A 95 -5.25 2.67 -16.22
CA VAL A 95 -6.17 2.89 -17.34
C VAL A 95 -6.01 4.33 -17.79
N GLY A 96 -5.35 4.53 -18.93
CA GLY A 96 -4.94 5.85 -19.37
C GLY A 96 -3.96 6.46 -18.37
N HIS A 97 -4.37 7.50 -17.68
CA HIS A 97 -3.57 8.12 -16.62
C HIS A 97 -4.11 7.80 -15.22
N ASN A 98 -5.16 7.00 -15.13
CA ASN A 98 -5.77 6.66 -13.85
C ASN A 98 -5.12 5.41 -13.27
N VAL A 99 -4.77 5.48 -11.99
CA VAL A 99 -4.32 4.32 -11.23
C VAL A 99 -5.52 3.79 -10.47
N GLU A 100 -5.82 2.51 -10.64
CA GLU A 100 -6.98 1.87 -10.05
C GLU A 100 -6.56 0.65 -9.25
N VAL A 101 -7.26 0.41 -8.17
CA VAL A 101 -7.01 -0.71 -7.26
C VAL A 101 -8.26 -1.55 -7.17
N GLU A 102 -8.09 -2.88 -7.25
CA GLU A 102 -9.19 -3.81 -7.09
C GLU A 102 -9.49 -4.03 -5.61
N ILE A 103 -10.74 -3.77 -5.22
CA ILE A 103 -11.24 -4.05 -3.87
C ILE A 103 -12.38 -5.05 -3.96
N GLU A 104 -12.66 -5.71 -2.87
CA GLU A 104 -13.80 -6.64 -2.79
C GLU A 104 -15.04 -5.98 -2.22
#